data_c8eec097487cde628a97c3bada7899ca
#
_entry.id   c8eec097487cde628a97c3bada7899ca
#
_cell.length_a   1.000
_cell.length_b   1.000
_cell.length_c   1.000
_cell.angle_alpha   90.00
_cell.angle_beta   90.00
_cell.angle_gamma   90.00
#
_symmetry.space_group_name_H-M   'P 1'
#
loop_
_entity.id
_entity.type
_entity.pdbx_description
1 polymer ?
#
loop_
_entity_poly.entity_id
_entity_poly.type
_entity_poly.pdbx_seq_one_letter_code
_entity_poly.pdbx_strand_id
1 'polypeptide(L)'
;MTLCKSEQMLFALLKASLHQQEVETECLHQASVDDWKQCYLLACKQGVMALAWDGVMKLPQELQPSKGLKLTWAMAVEAYEKKYARYCQTVAELSEFYQKQGIATVQLKGVGLSTYYPNPSHREGGDIDIFTFSADKNKMSDGEANKLADELMVKQGIEVDMHSPKHSNFFYKGIPIENHKTFLNVERFPIAVQVESILKKVINPQHTALLNGEYQILTPSACFNTLFLAFHSAQHYGSGLALHHLCDWAMLVSKYGIQIPKELTDRRFLEAISALTCLCNRYLGTSYVIPGGELLADEMLEEILHPKYLQRGIAVKGKINIFVYKTKRFLYMSRINNRILYLPMWKRVWESIVIHVRKPDTIFRVEQK
;
A
#
# COMPACT_ATOMS: atom_id res chain seq x y z
N MET A 1 10.23 18.64 10.83
CA MET A 1 8.88 19.21 10.50
C MET A 1 8.05 19.34 11.78
N THR A 2 7.31 20.43 11.97
CA THR A 2 6.35 20.57 13.09
C THR A 2 4.97 20.16 12.59
N LEU A 3 4.37 19.15 13.24
CA LEU A 3 3.03 18.67 12.89
C LEU A 3 1.96 19.66 13.33
N CYS A 4 0.94 19.88 12.49
CA CYS A 4 -0.25 20.63 12.88
C CYS A 4 -1.13 19.80 13.86
N LYS A 5 -2.13 20.42 14.48
CA LYS A 5 -2.98 19.82 15.51
C LYS A 5 -3.66 18.52 15.00
N SER A 6 -4.30 18.58 13.85
CA SER A 6 -5.02 17.44 13.28
C SER A 6 -4.10 16.26 12.90
N GLU A 7 -2.85 16.54 12.52
CA GLU A 7 -1.83 15.50 12.26
C GLU A 7 -1.36 14.82 13.54
N GLN A 8 -1.10 15.61 14.60
CA GLN A 8 -0.77 15.09 15.93
C GLN A 8 -1.89 14.20 16.46
N MET A 9 -3.14 14.65 16.37
CA MET A 9 -4.33 13.88 16.74
C MET A 9 -4.39 12.56 15.96
N LEU A 10 -4.21 12.60 14.63
CA LEU A 10 -4.26 11.39 13.80
C LEU A 10 -3.18 10.38 14.20
N PHE A 11 -1.94 10.81 14.42
CA PHE A 11 -0.88 9.90 14.85
C PHE A 11 -1.13 9.31 16.24
N ALA A 12 -1.66 10.07 17.20
CA ALA A 12 -2.02 9.55 18.51
C ALA A 12 -3.12 8.47 18.42
N LEU A 13 -4.15 8.69 17.59
CA LEU A 13 -5.22 7.72 17.35
C LEU A 13 -4.67 6.44 16.68
N LEU A 14 -3.84 6.58 15.64
CA LEU A 14 -3.25 5.43 14.93
C LEU A 14 -2.33 4.61 15.84
N LYS A 15 -1.44 5.27 16.62
CA LYS A 15 -0.56 4.59 17.57
C LYS A 15 -1.36 3.74 18.57
N ALA A 16 -2.43 4.32 19.15
CA ALA A 16 -3.29 3.61 20.09
C ALA A 16 -4.05 2.44 19.44
N SER A 17 -4.52 2.62 18.20
CA SER A 17 -5.21 1.58 17.44
C SER A 17 -4.28 0.40 17.13
N LEU A 18 -3.12 0.67 16.53
CA LEU A 18 -2.17 -0.35 16.06
C LEU A 18 -1.61 -1.21 17.18
N HIS A 19 -1.41 -0.64 18.37
CA HIS A 19 -0.81 -1.34 19.51
C HIS A 19 -1.79 -1.69 20.66
N GLN A 20 -3.10 -1.45 20.44
CA GLN A 20 -4.14 -1.72 21.43
C GLN A 20 -3.88 -1.07 22.80
N GLN A 21 -3.31 0.14 22.79
CA GLN A 21 -2.99 0.92 23.98
C GLN A 21 -3.96 2.11 24.16
N GLU A 22 -3.86 2.82 25.27
CA GLU A 22 -4.58 4.07 25.50
C GLU A 22 -4.07 5.17 24.55
N VAL A 23 -4.94 6.14 24.25
CA VAL A 23 -4.59 7.27 23.39
C VAL A 23 -3.85 8.30 24.22
N GLU A 24 -2.72 8.79 23.72
CA GLU A 24 -2.04 9.97 24.27
C GLU A 24 -2.91 11.20 24.04
N THR A 25 -3.49 11.77 25.11
CA THR A 25 -4.57 12.76 25.00
C THR A 25 -4.09 14.21 24.98
N GLU A 26 -2.81 14.49 25.20
CA GLU A 26 -2.27 15.86 25.28
C GLU A 26 -2.59 16.70 24.05
N CYS A 27 -2.49 16.11 22.86
CA CYS A 27 -2.83 16.79 21.61
C CYS A 27 -4.35 16.90 21.36
N LEU A 28 -5.19 16.19 22.12
CA LEU A 28 -6.64 16.19 21.98
C LEU A 28 -7.31 17.21 22.89
N HIS A 29 -6.66 17.62 23.99
CA HIS A 29 -7.17 18.69 24.82
C HIS A 29 -7.33 19.97 24.00
N GLN A 30 -8.47 20.63 24.15
CA GLN A 30 -8.84 21.85 23.40
C GLN A 30 -8.89 21.65 21.87
N ALA A 31 -9.10 20.41 21.37
CA ALA A 31 -9.35 20.17 19.96
C ALA A 31 -10.71 20.80 19.57
N SER A 32 -10.67 21.68 18.58
CA SER A 32 -11.87 22.32 18.03
C SER A 32 -12.67 21.36 17.14
N VAL A 33 -13.90 21.72 16.82
CA VAL A 33 -14.72 20.99 15.85
C VAL A 33 -14.02 20.91 14.48
N ASP A 34 -13.28 21.97 14.08
CA ASP A 34 -12.56 22.00 12.82
C ASP A 34 -11.33 21.09 12.87
N ASP A 35 -10.57 21.04 13.97
CA ASP A 35 -9.45 20.11 14.14
C ASP A 35 -9.91 18.66 13.94
N TRP A 36 -11.03 18.26 14.52
CA TRP A 36 -11.62 16.95 14.36
C TRP A 36 -12.05 16.68 12.92
N LYS A 37 -12.65 17.67 12.25
CA LYS A 37 -13.03 17.56 10.85
C LYS A 37 -11.80 17.38 9.95
N GLN A 38 -10.74 18.17 10.17
CA GLN A 38 -9.49 18.03 9.43
C GLN A 38 -8.81 16.67 9.70
N CYS A 39 -8.81 16.20 10.95
CA CYS A 39 -8.30 14.88 11.31
C CYS A 39 -9.04 13.76 10.55
N TYR A 40 -10.37 13.81 10.51
CA TYR A 40 -11.19 12.86 9.74
C TYR A 40 -10.87 12.88 8.24
N LEU A 41 -10.82 14.08 7.63
CA LEU A 41 -10.51 14.24 6.21
C LEU A 41 -9.11 13.76 5.87
N LEU A 42 -8.14 14.03 6.76
CA LEU A 42 -6.78 13.53 6.62
C LEU A 42 -6.74 12.00 6.70
N ALA A 43 -7.43 11.40 7.67
CA ALA A 43 -7.53 9.95 7.82
C ALA A 43 -8.11 9.29 6.56
N CYS A 44 -9.17 9.85 5.99
CA CYS A 44 -9.76 9.40 4.72
C CYS A 44 -8.75 9.51 3.56
N LYS A 45 -8.06 10.66 3.43
CA LYS A 45 -7.09 10.90 2.37
C LYS A 45 -5.89 9.95 2.45
N GLN A 46 -5.51 9.58 3.66
CA GLN A 46 -4.34 8.75 3.95
C GLN A 46 -4.64 7.24 4.01
N GLY A 47 -5.90 6.83 3.76
CA GLY A 47 -6.30 5.42 3.76
C GLY A 47 -6.19 4.76 5.14
N VAL A 48 -6.49 5.51 6.21
CA VAL A 48 -6.40 5.04 7.60
C VAL A 48 -7.62 5.42 8.44
N MET A 49 -8.73 5.71 7.78
CA MET A 49 -9.94 6.25 8.41
C MET A 49 -10.54 5.27 9.43
N ALA A 50 -10.61 3.98 9.10
CA ALA A 50 -11.14 2.97 10.00
C ALA A 50 -10.17 2.65 11.16
N LEU A 51 -8.86 2.67 10.91
CA LEU A 51 -7.86 2.54 11.98
C LEU A 51 -7.91 3.71 12.97
N ALA A 52 -8.04 4.94 12.47
CA ALA A 52 -8.17 6.11 13.33
C ALA A 52 -9.47 6.07 14.16
N TRP A 53 -10.54 5.50 13.62
CA TRP A 53 -11.79 5.26 14.36
C TRP A 53 -11.59 4.38 15.59
N ASP A 54 -10.79 3.32 15.49
CA ASP A 54 -10.48 2.48 16.65
C ASP A 54 -9.84 3.29 17.79
N GLY A 55 -8.99 4.24 17.46
CA GLY A 55 -8.42 5.18 18.41
C GLY A 55 -9.48 6.12 19.01
N VAL A 56 -10.38 6.66 18.17
CA VAL A 56 -11.49 7.52 18.65
C VAL A 56 -12.36 6.80 19.66
N MET A 57 -12.65 5.51 19.43
CA MET A 57 -13.51 4.73 20.32
C MET A 57 -12.86 4.38 21.67
N LYS A 58 -11.54 4.55 21.80
CA LYS A 58 -10.81 4.41 23.08
C LYS A 58 -10.80 5.71 23.90
N LEU A 59 -11.18 6.84 23.31
CA LEU A 59 -11.18 8.12 24.01
C LEU A 59 -12.35 8.23 25.00
N PRO A 60 -12.16 8.93 26.16
CA PRO A 60 -13.25 9.40 27.00
C PRO A 60 -14.24 10.23 26.19
N GLN A 61 -15.53 10.18 26.56
CA GLN A 61 -16.59 10.80 25.77
C GLN A 61 -16.41 12.31 25.56
N GLU A 62 -15.84 12.99 26.53
CA GLU A 62 -15.55 14.44 26.52
C GLU A 62 -14.47 14.84 25.51
N LEU A 63 -13.58 13.93 25.14
CA LEU A 63 -12.51 14.15 24.15
C LEU A 63 -12.90 13.67 22.74
N GLN A 64 -14.03 13.00 22.58
CA GLN A 64 -14.47 12.49 21.30
C GLN A 64 -15.02 13.61 20.38
N PRO A 65 -15.02 13.42 19.05
CA PRO A 65 -15.63 14.37 18.12
C PRO A 65 -17.15 14.51 18.35
N SER A 66 -17.74 15.56 17.78
CA SER A 66 -19.18 15.82 17.88
C SER A 66 -20.01 14.61 17.40
N LYS A 67 -21.23 14.46 17.95
CA LYS A 67 -22.14 13.36 17.59
C LYS A 67 -22.37 13.23 16.08
N GLY A 68 -22.51 14.36 15.36
CA GLY A 68 -22.71 14.35 13.91
C GLY A 68 -21.50 13.79 13.15
N LEU A 69 -20.27 14.21 13.50
CA LEU A 69 -19.06 13.69 12.90
C LEU A 69 -18.83 12.22 13.26
N LYS A 70 -19.10 11.82 14.51
CA LYS A 70 -19.04 10.42 14.94
C LYS A 70 -19.97 9.52 14.11
N LEU A 71 -21.20 9.96 13.89
CA LEU A 71 -22.14 9.19 13.08
C LEU A 71 -21.64 9.02 11.62
N THR A 72 -21.14 10.11 11.01
CA THR A 72 -20.57 10.09 9.67
C THR A 72 -19.39 9.12 9.60
N TRP A 73 -18.51 9.17 10.60
CA TRP A 73 -17.33 8.30 10.67
C TRP A 73 -17.71 6.84 10.84
N ALA A 74 -18.62 6.54 11.77
CA ALA A 74 -19.11 5.18 12.03
C ALA A 74 -19.75 4.54 10.78
N MET A 75 -20.57 5.31 10.04
CA MET A 75 -21.17 4.81 8.78
C MET A 75 -20.11 4.50 7.71
N ALA A 76 -19.06 5.31 7.63
CA ALA A 76 -17.96 5.05 6.71
C ALA A 76 -17.19 3.79 7.10
N VAL A 77 -16.94 3.57 8.40
CA VAL A 77 -16.30 2.35 8.91
C VAL A 77 -17.13 1.11 8.61
N GLU A 78 -18.44 1.14 8.89
CA GLU A 78 -19.34 0.03 8.58
C GLU A 78 -19.31 -0.34 7.08
N ALA A 79 -19.20 0.64 6.19
CA ALA A 79 -19.04 0.39 4.75
C ALA A 79 -17.71 -0.34 4.45
N TYR A 80 -16.64 -0.02 5.17
CA TYR A 80 -15.35 -0.73 5.05
C TYR A 80 -15.42 -2.16 5.56
N GLU A 81 -16.04 -2.40 6.71
CA GLU A 81 -16.23 -3.74 7.27
C GLU A 81 -17.03 -4.65 6.32
N LYS A 82 -18.11 -4.13 5.75
CA LYS A 82 -18.90 -4.85 4.72
C LYS A 82 -18.06 -5.14 3.46
N LYS A 83 -17.24 -4.18 3.03
CA LYS A 83 -16.31 -4.36 1.92
C LYS A 83 -15.28 -5.44 2.25
N TYR A 84 -14.68 -5.40 3.43
CA TYR A 84 -13.69 -6.38 3.88
C TYR A 84 -14.27 -7.80 3.89
N ALA A 85 -15.47 -8.00 4.44
CA ALA A 85 -16.14 -9.30 4.45
C ALA A 85 -16.32 -9.87 3.03
N ARG A 86 -16.73 -9.01 2.06
CA ARG A 86 -16.83 -9.41 0.64
C ARG A 86 -15.45 -9.78 0.05
N TYR A 87 -14.39 -9.07 0.42
CA TYR A 87 -13.03 -9.37 -0.04
C TYR A 87 -12.56 -10.72 0.51
N CYS A 88 -12.79 -11.01 1.79
CA CYS A 88 -12.45 -12.29 2.40
C CYS A 88 -13.16 -13.47 1.72
N GLN A 89 -14.46 -13.32 1.50
CA GLN A 89 -15.25 -14.32 0.77
C GLN A 89 -14.72 -14.53 -0.66
N THR A 90 -14.42 -13.44 -1.37
CA THR A 90 -13.89 -13.50 -2.75
C THR A 90 -12.54 -14.20 -2.82
N VAL A 91 -11.64 -13.90 -1.88
CA VAL A 91 -10.34 -14.58 -1.76
C VAL A 91 -10.52 -16.07 -1.54
N ALA A 92 -11.41 -16.47 -0.63
CA ALA A 92 -11.69 -17.87 -0.33
C ALA A 92 -12.24 -18.62 -1.55
N GLU A 93 -13.26 -18.07 -2.20
CA GLU A 93 -13.87 -18.68 -3.38
C GLU A 93 -12.89 -18.81 -4.55
N LEU A 94 -12.09 -17.77 -4.81
CA LEU A 94 -11.10 -17.77 -5.88
C LEU A 94 -9.98 -18.78 -5.59
N SER A 95 -9.51 -18.84 -4.34
CA SER A 95 -8.49 -19.80 -3.92
C SER A 95 -8.99 -21.25 -4.03
N GLU A 96 -10.23 -21.52 -3.63
CA GLU A 96 -10.84 -22.85 -3.77
C GLU A 96 -11.03 -23.22 -5.26
N PHE A 97 -11.48 -22.28 -6.09
CA PHE A 97 -11.62 -22.48 -7.53
C PHE A 97 -10.30 -22.90 -8.17
N TYR A 98 -9.21 -22.18 -7.88
CA TYR A 98 -7.88 -22.50 -8.41
C TYR A 98 -7.32 -23.79 -7.84
N GLN A 99 -7.52 -24.06 -6.56
CA GLN A 99 -7.05 -25.29 -5.92
C GLN A 99 -7.61 -26.56 -6.57
N LYS A 100 -8.88 -26.55 -6.99
CA LYS A 100 -9.51 -27.65 -7.75
C LYS A 100 -8.84 -27.92 -9.10
N GLN A 101 -8.07 -26.96 -9.61
CA GLN A 101 -7.32 -27.04 -10.86
C GLN A 101 -5.81 -27.29 -10.63
N GLY A 102 -5.40 -27.60 -9.39
CA GLY A 102 -4.01 -27.84 -9.03
C GLY A 102 -3.16 -26.57 -8.95
N ILE A 103 -3.81 -25.40 -8.79
CA ILE A 103 -3.18 -24.09 -8.65
C ILE A 103 -3.36 -23.62 -7.22
N ALA A 104 -2.27 -23.24 -6.55
CA ALA A 104 -2.30 -22.59 -5.25
C ALA A 104 -2.18 -21.08 -5.39
N THR A 105 -2.72 -20.33 -4.41
CA THR A 105 -2.72 -18.85 -4.39
C THR A 105 -2.12 -18.31 -3.10
N VAL A 106 -1.18 -17.37 -3.22
CA VAL A 106 -0.66 -16.59 -2.09
C VAL A 106 -1.22 -15.18 -2.14
N GLN A 107 -1.69 -14.67 -0.99
CA GLN A 107 -2.13 -13.29 -0.83
C GLN A 107 -0.94 -12.40 -0.53
N LEU A 108 -0.53 -11.52 -1.47
CA LEU A 108 0.73 -10.77 -1.37
C LEU A 108 0.66 -9.55 -0.45
N LYS A 109 -0.37 -8.75 -0.55
CA LYS A 109 -0.61 -7.52 0.23
C LYS A 109 -2.12 -7.38 0.47
N GLY A 110 -2.62 -6.19 0.75
CA GLY A 110 -4.04 -5.97 0.89
C GLY A 110 -4.66 -6.82 1.99
N VAL A 111 -5.58 -7.67 1.61
CA VAL A 111 -6.30 -8.57 2.53
C VAL A 111 -5.35 -9.53 3.28
N GLY A 112 -4.27 -9.99 2.65
CA GLY A 112 -3.27 -10.84 3.31
C GLY A 112 -2.59 -10.14 4.51
N LEU A 113 -2.24 -8.86 4.36
CA LEU A 113 -1.64 -8.07 5.44
C LEU A 113 -2.63 -7.69 6.54
N SER A 114 -3.94 -7.69 6.26
CA SER A 114 -4.94 -7.38 7.29
C SER A 114 -4.82 -8.30 8.51
N THR A 115 -4.33 -9.53 8.32
CA THR A 115 -4.08 -10.51 9.40
C THR A 115 -3.00 -10.08 10.41
N TYR A 116 -2.28 -9.00 10.12
CA TYR A 116 -1.30 -8.42 11.05
C TYR A 116 -1.92 -7.42 12.01
N TYR A 117 -3.09 -6.89 11.67
CA TYR A 117 -3.76 -5.82 12.41
C TYR A 117 -4.63 -6.37 13.54
N PRO A 118 -4.74 -5.65 14.65
CA PRO A 118 -5.65 -6.02 15.75
C PRO A 118 -7.11 -6.13 15.28
N ASN A 119 -7.54 -5.21 14.41
CA ASN A 119 -8.83 -5.27 13.72
C ASN A 119 -8.58 -5.39 12.21
N PRO A 120 -8.59 -6.62 11.64
CA PRO A 120 -8.29 -6.85 10.24
C PRO A 120 -9.21 -6.11 9.26
N SER A 121 -10.50 -5.91 9.63
CA SER A 121 -11.48 -5.24 8.77
C SER A 121 -11.23 -3.74 8.62
N HIS A 122 -10.43 -3.14 9.49
CA HIS A 122 -10.09 -1.71 9.47
C HIS A 122 -8.81 -1.40 8.69
N ARG A 123 -8.09 -2.42 8.22
CA ARG A 123 -7.03 -2.21 7.23
C ARG A 123 -7.65 -2.02 5.86
N GLU A 124 -7.64 -0.77 5.38
CA GLU A 124 -8.24 -0.40 4.10
C GLU A 124 -7.53 -1.06 2.91
N GLY A 125 -8.31 -1.63 1.98
CA GLY A 125 -7.80 -2.29 0.76
C GLY A 125 -8.52 -1.83 -0.49
N GLY A 126 -7.78 -1.77 -1.62
CA GLY A 126 -8.30 -1.35 -2.94
C GLY A 126 -8.49 -2.51 -3.91
N ASP A 127 -7.56 -3.41 -3.96
CA ASP A 127 -7.44 -4.55 -4.86
C ASP A 127 -7.08 -5.82 -4.08
N ILE A 128 -7.22 -6.97 -4.72
CA ILE A 128 -6.71 -8.26 -4.21
C ILE A 128 -5.52 -8.66 -5.07
N ASP A 129 -4.33 -8.67 -4.45
CA ASP A 129 -3.09 -9.10 -5.09
C ASP A 129 -2.81 -10.56 -4.78
N ILE A 130 -2.79 -11.39 -5.80
CA ILE A 130 -2.47 -12.80 -5.68
C ILE A 130 -1.23 -13.16 -6.48
N PHE A 131 -0.52 -14.17 -6.01
CA PHE A 131 0.47 -14.91 -6.80
C PHE A 131 -0.01 -16.35 -6.92
N THR A 132 -0.25 -16.78 -8.15
CA THR A 132 -0.67 -18.15 -8.46
C THR A 132 0.55 -18.98 -8.85
N PHE A 133 0.62 -20.20 -8.33
CA PHE A 133 1.73 -21.13 -8.56
C PHE A 133 1.25 -22.56 -8.55
N SER A 134 2.10 -23.50 -9.01
CA SER A 134 1.76 -24.90 -9.04
C SER A 134 1.67 -25.52 -7.66
N ALA A 135 0.57 -26.19 -7.35
CA ALA A 135 0.42 -27.00 -6.15
C ALA A 135 1.28 -28.27 -6.18
N ASP A 136 1.63 -28.74 -7.39
CA ASP A 136 2.51 -29.90 -7.61
C ASP A 136 3.48 -29.59 -8.76
N LYS A 137 4.73 -29.27 -8.40
CA LYS A 137 5.79 -28.89 -9.36
C LYS A 137 6.22 -30.02 -10.31
N ASN A 138 5.82 -31.26 -10.03
CA ASN A 138 6.06 -32.39 -10.96
C ASN A 138 5.06 -32.39 -12.13
N LYS A 139 3.91 -31.72 -11.97
CA LYS A 139 2.85 -31.66 -12.97
C LYS A 139 2.90 -30.40 -13.85
N MET A 140 3.24 -29.26 -13.27
CA MET A 140 3.38 -28.00 -14.01
C MET A 140 4.35 -27.05 -13.28
N SER A 141 4.96 -26.14 -14.01
CA SER A 141 5.76 -25.06 -13.45
C SER A 141 4.88 -23.94 -12.88
N ASP A 142 5.47 -23.06 -12.03
CA ASP A 142 4.74 -21.89 -11.48
C ASP A 142 4.28 -20.94 -12.60
N GLY A 143 5.06 -20.77 -13.68
CA GLY A 143 4.68 -19.96 -14.84
C GLY A 143 3.50 -20.53 -15.63
N GLU A 144 3.44 -21.85 -15.80
CA GLU A 144 2.31 -22.54 -16.43
C GLU A 144 1.06 -22.44 -15.57
N ALA A 145 1.18 -22.60 -14.24
CA ALA A 145 0.07 -22.42 -13.31
C ALA A 145 -0.49 -20.99 -13.33
N ASN A 146 0.38 -19.98 -13.36
CA ASN A 146 -0.03 -18.57 -13.45
C ASN A 146 -0.77 -18.28 -14.76
N LYS A 147 -0.27 -18.78 -15.89
CA LYS A 147 -0.93 -18.66 -17.20
C LYS A 147 -2.28 -19.39 -17.23
N LEU A 148 -2.34 -20.60 -16.70
CA LEU A 148 -3.55 -21.39 -16.61
C LEU A 148 -4.61 -20.68 -15.75
N ALA A 149 -4.20 -20.03 -14.65
CA ALA A 149 -5.11 -19.25 -13.82
C ALA A 149 -5.83 -18.14 -14.62
N ASP A 150 -5.10 -17.39 -15.44
CA ASP A 150 -5.67 -16.37 -16.32
C ASP A 150 -6.59 -17.00 -17.39
N GLU A 151 -6.18 -18.11 -18.02
CA GLU A 151 -6.98 -18.83 -19.02
C GLU A 151 -8.29 -19.37 -18.44
N LEU A 152 -8.29 -19.81 -17.19
CA LEU A 152 -9.48 -20.28 -16.48
C LEU A 152 -10.48 -19.13 -16.25
N MET A 153 -10.01 -17.92 -15.94
CA MET A 153 -10.88 -16.74 -15.83
C MET A 153 -11.51 -16.38 -17.18
N VAL A 154 -10.72 -16.42 -18.27
CA VAL A 154 -11.26 -16.20 -19.62
C VAL A 154 -12.31 -17.26 -19.98
N LYS A 155 -12.12 -18.52 -19.64
CA LYS A 155 -13.11 -19.59 -19.84
C LYS A 155 -14.40 -19.39 -19.04
N GLN A 156 -14.34 -18.68 -17.90
CA GLN A 156 -15.49 -18.25 -17.12
C GLN A 156 -16.19 -17.01 -17.72
N GLY A 157 -15.75 -16.49 -18.86
CA GLY A 157 -16.29 -15.30 -19.50
C GLY A 157 -15.83 -13.98 -18.87
N ILE A 158 -14.75 -14.02 -18.06
CA ILE A 158 -14.17 -12.84 -17.43
C ILE A 158 -13.12 -12.24 -18.36
N GLU A 159 -13.21 -10.93 -18.61
CA GLU A 159 -12.19 -10.20 -19.36
C GLU A 159 -10.93 -10.07 -18.51
N VAL A 160 -9.79 -10.53 -19.05
CA VAL A 160 -8.47 -10.48 -18.40
C VAL A 160 -7.52 -9.59 -19.21
N ASP A 161 -7.08 -8.48 -18.62
CA ASP A 161 -6.03 -7.64 -19.19
C ASP A 161 -4.64 -8.22 -18.86
N MET A 162 -3.97 -8.74 -19.89
CA MET A 162 -2.65 -9.36 -19.81
C MET A 162 -1.50 -8.46 -20.31
N HIS A 163 -1.77 -7.19 -20.60
CA HIS A 163 -0.77 -6.30 -21.23
C HIS A 163 0.38 -5.90 -20.30
N SER A 164 0.18 -5.97 -18.98
CA SER A 164 1.24 -5.67 -18.02
C SER A 164 2.22 -6.85 -17.93
N PRO A 165 3.54 -6.60 -17.97
CA PRO A 165 4.54 -7.65 -17.76
C PRO A 165 4.59 -8.11 -16.29
N LYS A 166 4.06 -7.30 -15.36
CA LYS A 166 4.09 -7.57 -13.91
C LYS A 166 2.94 -8.47 -13.48
N HIS A 167 1.72 -8.21 -13.91
CA HIS A 167 0.49 -8.90 -13.50
C HIS A 167 -0.55 -8.85 -14.59
N SER A 168 -1.50 -9.75 -14.57
CA SER A 168 -2.77 -9.63 -15.27
C SER A 168 -3.81 -8.98 -14.34
N ASN A 169 -4.81 -8.31 -14.93
CA ASN A 169 -5.89 -7.63 -14.20
C ASN A 169 -7.24 -8.15 -14.66
N PHE A 170 -8.12 -8.42 -13.72
CA PHE A 170 -9.50 -8.75 -14.02
C PHE A 170 -10.43 -8.37 -12.87
N PHE A 171 -11.73 -8.34 -13.13
CA PHE A 171 -12.74 -8.16 -12.10
C PHE A 171 -13.40 -9.50 -11.79
N TYR A 172 -13.31 -9.94 -10.54
CA TYR A 172 -14.05 -11.10 -10.06
C TYR A 172 -15.13 -10.64 -9.08
N LYS A 173 -16.42 -10.86 -9.43
CA LYS A 173 -17.58 -10.38 -8.65
C LYS A 173 -17.52 -8.87 -8.34
N GLY A 174 -16.99 -8.07 -9.27
CA GLY A 174 -16.85 -6.62 -9.14
C GLY A 174 -15.69 -6.16 -8.25
N ILE A 175 -14.82 -7.07 -7.83
CA ILE A 175 -13.59 -6.77 -7.07
C ILE A 175 -12.39 -6.87 -8.02
N PRO A 176 -11.51 -5.85 -8.06
CA PRO A 176 -10.30 -5.89 -8.88
C PRO A 176 -9.29 -6.89 -8.31
N ILE A 177 -8.80 -7.77 -9.17
CA ILE A 177 -7.81 -8.80 -8.88
C ILE A 177 -6.56 -8.53 -9.72
N GLU A 178 -5.40 -8.52 -9.08
CA GLU A 178 -4.08 -8.52 -9.73
C GLU A 178 -3.41 -9.89 -9.56
N ASN A 179 -3.34 -10.69 -10.64
CA ASN A 179 -2.60 -11.95 -10.62
C ASN A 179 -1.17 -11.70 -11.06
N HIS A 180 -0.22 -11.74 -10.12
CA HIS A 180 1.17 -11.39 -10.33
C HIS A 180 1.95 -12.49 -11.09
N LYS A 181 2.67 -12.08 -12.13
CA LYS A 181 3.68 -12.90 -12.86
C LYS A 181 5.07 -12.67 -12.28
N THR A 182 5.32 -11.41 -11.89
CA THR A 182 6.49 -11.00 -11.11
C THR A 182 6.00 -10.14 -9.94
N PHE A 183 6.75 -10.13 -8.84
CA PHE A 183 6.38 -9.32 -7.68
C PHE A 183 6.64 -7.83 -7.93
N LEU A 184 7.71 -7.53 -8.70
CA LEU A 184 8.17 -6.18 -8.99
C LEU A 184 8.19 -5.89 -10.49
N ASN A 185 8.20 -4.62 -10.86
CA ASN A 185 8.44 -4.21 -12.25
C ASN A 185 9.94 -4.25 -12.55
N VAL A 186 10.43 -5.44 -12.91
CA VAL A 186 11.86 -5.72 -13.16
C VAL A 186 12.41 -4.99 -14.39
N GLU A 187 11.57 -4.63 -15.35
CA GLU A 187 11.98 -3.91 -16.55
C GLU A 187 12.27 -2.44 -16.28
N ARG A 188 11.68 -1.89 -15.23
CA ARG A 188 11.74 -0.46 -14.95
C ARG A 188 12.96 -0.07 -14.14
N PHE A 189 13.18 -0.72 -12.99
CA PHE A 189 14.21 -0.33 -12.04
C PHE A 189 15.33 -1.37 -11.96
N PRO A 190 16.62 -0.98 -12.08
CA PRO A 190 17.72 -1.93 -11.99
C PRO A 190 17.73 -2.75 -10.69
N ILE A 191 17.44 -2.10 -9.55
CA ILE A 191 17.35 -2.77 -8.24
C ILE A 191 16.23 -3.81 -8.18
N ALA A 192 15.15 -3.63 -8.97
CA ALA A 192 14.03 -4.57 -8.97
C ALA A 192 14.46 -5.98 -9.41
N VAL A 193 15.46 -6.11 -10.27
CA VAL A 193 15.98 -7.42 -10.71
C VAL A 193 16.58 -8.18 -9.53
N GLN A 194 17.40 -7.50 -8.72
CA GLN A 194 18.02 -8.11 -7.53
C GLN A 194 16.96 -8.47 -6.49
N VAL A 195 16.06 -7.53 -6.16
CA VAL A 195 15.03 -7.73 -5.15
C VAL A 195 14.04 -8.82 -5.58
N GLU A 196 13.63 -8.87 -6.84
CA GLU A 196 12.77 -9.93 -7.40
C GLU A 196 13.41 -11.31 -7.26
N SER A 197 14.72 -11.41 -7.56
CA SER A 197 15.45 -12.68 -7.40
C SER A 197 15.45 -13.16 -5.94
N ILE A 198 15.56 -12.24 -4.99
CA ILE A 198 15.48 -12.57 -3.56
C ILE A 198 14.04 -12.94 -3.18
N LEU A 199 13.04 -12.15 -3.59
CA LEU A 199 11.63 -12.41 -3.31
C LEU A 199 11.20 -13.81 -3.75
N LYS A 200 11.61 -14.25 -4.94
CA LYS A 200 11.34 -15.62 -5.45
C LYS A 200 11.93 -16.73 -4.57
N LYS A 201 13.04 -16.47 -3.89
CA LYS A 201 13.65 -17.45 -2.97
C LYS A 201 12.97 -17.49 -1.61
N VAL A 202 12.49 -16.31 -1.13
CA VAL A 202 12.02 -16.17 0.25
C VAL A 202 10.50 -16.13 0.40
N ILE A 203 9.74 -16.25 -0.68
CA ILE A 203 8.28 -16.21 -0.63
C ILE A 203 7.69 -17.27 0.33
N ASN A 204 8.26 -18.45 0.39
CA ASN A 204 7.86 -19.56 1.26
C ASN A 204 6.34 -19.67 1.46
N PRO A 205 5.59 -20.20 0.49
CA PRO A 205 4.12 -20.19 0.48
C PRO A 205 3.47 -21.17 1.48
N GLN A 206 4.20 -21.65 2.47
CA GLN A 206 3.69 -22.56 3.50
C GLN A 206 3.11 -21.82 4.72
N HIS A 207 3.31 -20.50 4.79
CA HIS A 207 2.69 -19.70 5.85
C HIS A 207 1.19 -19.56 5.60
N THR A 208 0.42 -19.93 6.61
CA THR A 208 -1.04 -19.80 6.58
C THR A 208 -1.50 -18.74 7.57
N ALA A 209 -2.59 -18.08 7.25
CA ALA A 209 -3.30 -17.17 8.12
C ALA A 209 -4.81 -17.39 7.97
N LEU A 210 -5.58 -16.96 8.97
CA LEU A 210 -7.05 -16.98 8.93
C LEU A 210 -7.56 -15.59 8.59
N LEU A 211 -8.29 -15.46 7.48
CA LEU A 211 -9.05 -14.26 7.17
C LEU A 211 -10.40 -14.33 7.87
N ASN A 212 -10.78 -13.23 8.52
CA ASN A 212 -12.04 -13.09 9.24
C ASN A 212 -12.31 -14.23 10.26
N GLY A 213 -11.24 -14.87 10.74
CA GLY A 213 -11.35 -16.03 11.64
C GLY A 213 -11.90 -17.32 10.99
N GLU A 214 -12.14 -17.33 9.69
CA GLU A 214 -12.87 -18.40 8.99
C GLU A 214 -12.07 -18.98 7.81
N TYR A 215 -11.53 -18.13 6.93
CA TYR A 215 -10.93 -18.58 5.67
C TYR A 215 -9.42 -18.74 5.79
N GLN A 216 -8.93 -19.96 5.61
CA GLN A 216 -7.48 -20.21 5.58
C GLN A 216 -6.90 -19.75 4.24
N ILE A 217 -5.85 -18.93 4.32
CA ILE A 217 -5.10 -18.43 3.15
C ILE A 217 -3.62 -18.72 3.29
N LEU A 218 -2.91 -18.75 2.16
CA LEU A 218 -1.45 -18.72 2.13
C LEU A 218 -0.96 -17.27 2.10
N THR A 219 0.04 -16.95 2.90
CA THR A 219 0.69 -15.64 2.98
C THR A 219 2.18 -15.77 2.79
N PRO A 220 2.87 -14.73 2.27
CA PRO A 220 4.31 -14.74 2.13
C PRO A 220 5.03 -14.75 3.48
N SER A 221 6.32 -15.12 3.46
CA SER A 221 7.19 -15.02 4.65
C SER A 221 7.39 -13.56 5.11
N ALA A 222 7.78 -13.37 6.36
CA ALA A 222 8.12 -12.05 6.89
C ALA A 222 9.29 -11.37 6.13
N CYS A 223 10.27 -12.17 5.69
CA CYS A 223 11.37 -11.68 4.86
C CYS A 223 10.87 -11.17 3.50
N PHE A 224 9.96 -11.91 2.85
CA PHE A 224 9.30 -11.44 1.63
C PHE A 224 8.59 -10.11 1.87
N ASN A 225 7.75 -10.04 2.90
CA ASN A 225 6.97 -8.84 3.19
C ASN A 225 7.85 -7.64 3.54
N THR A 226 9.00 -7.83 4.22
CA THR A 226 9.98 -6.76 4.46
C THR A 226 10.43 -6.12 3.14
N LEU A 227 10.86 -6.92 2.18
CA LEU A 227 11.35 -6.41 0.90
C LEU A 227 10.23 -5.87 0.00
N PHE A 228 9.11 -6.59 -0.04
CA PHE A 228 7.99 -6.25 -0.91
C PHE A 228 7.30 -4.95 -0.48
N LEU A 229 7.03 -4.75 0.82
CA LEU A 229 6.43 -3.52 1.34
C LEU A 229 7.37 -2.33 1.25
N ALA A 230 8.67 -2.52 1.52
CA ALA A 230 9.66 -1.46 1.33
C ALA A 230 9.74 -1.02 -0.13
N PHE A 231 9.76 -1.97 -1.08
CA PHE A 231 9.80 -1.66 -2.50
C PHE A 231 8.50 -0.98 -2.96
N HIS A 232 7.35 -1.48 -2.50
CA HIS A 232 6.05 -0.88 -2.78
C HIS A 232 5.97 0.57 -2.28
N SER A 233 6.39 0.83 -1.04
CA SER A 233 6.48 2.18 -0.48
C SER A 233 7.44 3.08 -1.28
N ALA A 234 8.59 2.54 -1.69
CA ALA A 234 9.56 3.26 -2.52
C ALA A 234 9.00 3.62 -3.92
N GLN A 235 8.18 2.74 -4.52
CA GLN A 235 7.49 3.05 -5.78
C GLN A 235 6.46 4.17 -5.63
N HIS A 236 5.79 4.24 -4.47
CA HIS A 236 4.80 5.27 -4.17
C HIS A 236 5.43 6.59 -3.69
N TYR A 237 6.71 6.59 -3.30
CA TYR A 237 7.38 7.82 -2.88
C TYR A 237 7.40 8.86 -4.00
N GLY A 238 6.81 10.01 -3.73
CA GLY A 238 6.56 11.08 -4.71
C GLY A 238 5.34 10.85 -5.62
N SER A 239 4.65 9.71 -5.55
CA SER A 239 3.49 9.41 -6.40
C SER A 239 2.24 8.97 -5.64
N GLY A 240 2.25 9.04 -4.31
CA GLY A 240 1.11 8.68 -3.47
C GLY A 240 1.47 7.78 -2.28
N LEU A 241 2.69 7.89 -1.76
CA LEU A 241 3.02 7.31 -0.45
C LEU A 241 2.08 7.91 0.60
N ALA A 242 1.44 7.08 1.40
CA ALA A 242 0.41 7.47 2.35
C ALA A 242 0.58 6.74 3.70
N LEU A 243 -0.14 7.18 4.74
CA LEU A 243 0.00 6.61 6.09
C LEU A 243 -0.36 5.13 6.15
N HIS A 244 -1.27 4.63 5.31
CA HIS A 244 -1.57 3.19 5.30
C HIS A 244 -0.34 2.33 4.97
N HIS A 245 0.60 2.82 4.14
CA HIS A 245 1.86 2.10 3.88
C HIS A 245 2.75 2.06 5.13
N LEU A 246 2.78 3.15 5.91
CA LEU A 246 3.49 3.18 7.18
C LEU A 246 2.83 2.29 8.24
N CYS A 247 1.49 2.22 8.26
CA CYS A 247 0.77 1.30 9.14
C CYS A 247 1.08 -0.17 8.80
N ASP A 248 1.09 -0.54 7.51
CA ASP A 248 1.50 -1.87 7.07
C ASP A 248 2.93 -2.20 7.52
N TRP A 249 3.86 -1.23 7.38
CA TRP A 249 5.24 -1.37 7.84
C TRP A 249 5.33 -1.51 9.36
N ALA A 250 4.61 -0.67 10.12
CA ALA A 250 4.59 -0.73 11.58
C ALA A 250 4.07 -2.08 12.09
N MET A 251 3.01 -2.62 11.49
CA MET A 251 2.45 -3.92 11.86
C MET A 251 3.37 -5.08 11.51
N LEU A 252 4.05 -5.03 10.36
CA LEU A 252 5.08 -6.01 10.02
C LEU A 252 6.23 -6.01 11.03
N VAL A 253 6.77 -4.81 11.33
CA VAL A 253 7.89 -4.65 12.27
C VAL A 253 7.52 -5.10 13.68
N SER A 254 6.32 -4.74 14.15
CA SER A 254 5.84 -5.12 15.48
C SER A 254 5.65 -6.63 15.64
N LYS A 255 5.22 -7.31 14.57
CA LYS A 255 4.91 -8.75 14.63
C LYS A 255 6.12 -9.65 14.37
N TYR A 256 7.02 -9.25 13.46
CA TYR A 256 8.09 -10.12 12.94
C TYR A 256 9.48 -9.50 12.98
N GLY A 257 9.59 -8.22 13.30
CA GLY A 257 10.84 -7.47 13.10
C GLY A 257 11.15 -7.25 11.61
N ILE A 258 12.33 -6.75 11.34
CA ILE A 258 12.82 -6.50 9.98
C ILE A 258 13.79 -7.62 9.58
N GLN A 259 13.51 -8.27 8.47
CA GLN A 259 14.31 -9.37 7.94
C GLN A 259 14.95 -8.97 6.61
N ILE A 260 16.22 -8.54 6.66
CA ILE A 260 16.99 -8.13 5.48
C ILE A 260 17.99 -9.24 5.12
N PRO A 261 17.84 -9.85 3.93
CA PRO A 261 18.81 -10.82 3.44
C PRO A 261 20.19 -10.17 3.19
N LYS A 262 21.26 -10.92 3.44
CA LYS A 262 22.64 -10.44 3.27
C LYS A 262 22.98 -10.08 1.82
N GLU A 263 22.28 -10.67 0.87
CA GLU A 263 22.41 -10.42 -0.56
C GLU A 263 21.93 -9.03 -0.98
N LEU A 264 21.10 -8.38 -0.16
CA LEU A 264 20.62 -7.01 -0.43
C LEU A 264 21.68 -6.01 -0.02
N THR A 265 22.33 -5.38 -1.01
CA THR A 265 23.45 -4.46 -0.79
C THR A 265 23.21 -3.03 -1.30
N ASP A 266 22.08 -2.76 -1.95
CA ASP A 266 21.76 -1.42 -2.46
C ASP A 266 21.52 -0.44 -1.30
N ARG A 267 22.43 0.54 -1.18
CA ARG A 267 22.43 1.50 -0.07
C ARG A 267 21.19 2.38 -0.04
N ARG A 268 20.65 2.78 -1.19
CA ARG A 268 19.47 3.66 -1.26
C ARG A 268 18.22 2.92 -0.80
N PHE A 269 18.12 1.66 -1.20
CA PHE A 269 16.99 0.83 -0.78
C PHE A 269 17.07 0.48 0.71
N LEU A 270 18.26 0.20 1.24
CA LEU A 270 18.49 0.01 2.69
C LEU A 270 18.18 1.30 3.48
N GLU A 271 18.57 2.48 2.97
CA GLU A 271 18.21 3.78 3.57
C GLU A 271 16.69 3.97 3.61
N ALA A 272 15.95 3.53 2.57
CA ALA A 272 14.49 3.59 2.56
C ALA A 272 13.85 2.69 3.62
N ILE A 273 14.37 1.48 3.82
CA ILE A 273 13.94 0.58 4.92
C ILE A 273 14.17 1.26 6.27
N SER A 274 15.35 1.88 6.46
CA SER A 274 15.68 2.62 7.69
C SER A 274 14.74 3.81 7.89
N ALA A 275 14.44 4.57 6.83
CA ALA A 275 13.55 5.72 6.89
C ALA A 275 12.10 5.35 7.24
N LEU A 276 11.55 4.30 6.64
CA LEU A 276 10.23 3.77 6.99
C LEU A 276 10.16 3.37 8.47
N THR A 277 11.20 2.69 8.95
CA THR A 277 11.28 2.26 10.35
C THR A 277 11.40 3.46 11.30
N CYS A 278 12.21 4.45 10.93
CA CYS A 278 12.37 5.69 11.70
C CYS A 278 11.03 6.43 11.84
N LEU A 279 10.23 6.52 10.76
CA LEU A 279 8.89 7.11 10.79
C LEU A 279 7.95 6.34 11.71
N CYS A 280 7.94 5.02 11.63
CA CYS A 280 7.09 4.19 12.48
C CYS A 280 7.49 4.30 13.96
N ASN A 281 8.78 4.36 14.27
CA ASN A 281 9.26 4.57 15.65
C ASN A 281 8.83 5.94 16.19
N ARG A 282 8.93 7.00 15.38
CA ARG A 282 8.60 8.37 15.83
C ARG A 282 7.09 8.58 16.01
N TYR A 283 6.26 7.98 15.15
CA TYR A 283 4.85 8.38 15.03
C TYR A 283 3.86 7.25 15.23
N LEU A 284 4.27 5.98 15.05
CA LEU A 284 3.36 4.83 15.12
C LEU A 284 3.70 3.84 16.24
N GLY A 285 4.61 4.20 17.16
CA GLY A 285 4.84 3.45 18.40
C GLY A 285 5.67 2.18 18.25
N THR A 286 6.36 1.96 17.14
CA THR A 286 7.36 0.88 17.05
C THR A 286 8.66 1.29 17.76
N SER A 287 9.51 0.31 18.09
CA SER A 287 10.80 0.56 18.76
C SER A 287 11.95 -0.24 18.14
N TYR A 288 11.87 -0.56 16.87
CA TYR A 288 12.89 -1.35 16.19
C TYR A 288 14.12 -0.49 15.85
N VAL A 289 15.30 -0.92 16.27
CA VAL A 289 16.54 -0.16 16.04
C VAL A 289 17.16 -0.57 14.70
N ILE A 290 17.27 0.40 13.79
CA ILE A 290 18.00 0.29 12.53
C ILE A 290 18.74 1.62 12.30
N PRO A 291 20.04 1.61 11.98
CA PRO A 291 20.81 2.84 11.84
C PRO A 291 20.47 3.58 10.53
N GLY A 292 20.54 4.91 10.59
CA GLY A 292 20.38 5.80 9.43
C GLY A 292 18.92 6.05 9.03
N GLY A 293 18.75 6.77 7.92
CA GLY A 293 17.43 7.03 7.33
C GLY A 293 16.69 8.25 7.86
N GLU A 294 17.20 8.97 8.87
CA GLU A 294 16.51 10.09 9.53
C GLU A 294 16.18 11.23 8.57
N LEU A 295 17.15 11.63 7.73
CA LEU A 295 16.93 12.69 6.74
C LEU A 295 15.91 12.30 5.69
N LEU A 296 16.00 11.06 5.18
CA LEU A 296 15.02 10.55 4.22
C LEU A 296 13.63 10.40 4.87
N ALA A 297 13.56 10.01 6.14
CA ALA A 297 12.32 9.94 6.90
C ALA A 297 11.60 11.30 6.96
N ASP A 298 12.33 12.38 7.23
CA ASP A 298 11.77 13.74 7.25
C ASP A 298 11.27 14.17 5.87
N GLU A 299 12.03 13.88 4.78
CA GLU A 299 11.59 14.12 3.40
C GLU A 299 10.34 13.29 3.04
N MET A 300 10.27 12.03 3.48
CA MET A 300 9.12 11.15 3.23
C MET A 300 7.87 11.61 3.99
N LEU A 301 8.01 12.03 5.24
CA LEU A 301 6.88 12.54 6.03
C LEU A 301 6.27 13.78 5.38
N GLU A 302 7.10 14.72 4.94
CA GLU A 302 6.65 15.92 4.23
C GLU A 302 5.86 15.56 2.97
N GLU A 303 6.34 14.58 2.18
CA GLU A 303 5.65 14.14 0.96
C GLU A 303 4.36 13.37 1.26
N ILE A 304 4.27 12.64 2.38
CA ILE A 304 3.05 11.94 2.81
C ILE A 304 1.96 12.95 3.22
N LEU A 305 2.30 13.90 4.08
CA LEU A 305 1.32 14.83 4.65
C LEU A 305 1.00 16.00 3.73
N HIS A 306 2.03 16.53 3.04
CA HIS A 306 1.97 17.72 2.21
C HIS A 306 2.47 17.51 0.78
N PRO A 307 1.93 16.53 0.02
CA PRO A 307 2.43 16.21 -1.31
C PRO A 307 2.29 17.38 -2.26
N LYS A 308 3.41 17.84 -2.83
CA LYS A 308 3.47 19.06 -3.66
C LYS A 308 2.61 19.00 -4.92
N TYR A 309 2.45 17.82 -5.51
CA TYR A 309 1.79 17.64 -6.81
C TYR A 309 0.61 16.65 -6.81
N LEU A 310 0.20 16.14 -5.63
CA LEU A 310 -0.92 15.19 -5.49
C LEU A 310 -2.21 15.86 -4.97
N GLN A 311 -2.22 17.18 -4.84
CA GLN A 311 -3.42 17.89 -4.37
C GLN A 311 -4.54 17.76 -5.40
N ARG A 312 -5.66 17.16 -4.99
CA ARG A 312 -6.90 17.13 -5.78
C ARG A 312 -7.42 18.56 -5.95
N GLY A 313 -7.85 18.91 -7.16
CA GLY A 313 -8.56 20.18 -7.39
C GLY A 313 -7.71 21.35 -7.87
N ILE A 314 -6.42 21.16 -8.21
CA ILE A 314 -5.67 22.20 -8.91
C ILE A 314 -6.23 22.31 -10.33
N ALA A 315 -7.12 23.26 -10.54
CA ALA A 315 -7.64 23.60 -11.87
C ALA A 315 -6.58 24.37 -12.67
N VAL A 316 -5.64 23.65 -13.29
CA VAL A 316 -4.72 24.25 -14.26
C VAL A 316 -5.49 24.45 -15.56
N LYS A 317 -5.81 25.69 -15.91
CA LYS A 317 -6.50 26.05 -17.15
C LYS A 317 -5.49 26.51 -18.24
N GLY A 318 -5.75 26.09 -19.47
CA GLY A 318 -4.94 26.47 -20.64
C GLY A 318 -3.83 25.48 -20.95
N LYS A 319 -3.68 25.12 -22.24
CA LYS A 319 -2.72 24.10 -22.72
C LYS A 319 -1.27 24.37 -22.28
N ILE A 320 -0.81 25.61 -22.37
CA ILE A 320 0.55 25.99 -21.98
C ILE A 320 0.77 25.79 -20.49
N ASN A 321 -0.17 26.25 -19.65
CA ASN A 321 -0.08 26.12 -18.19
C ASN A 321 -0.10 24.64 -17.77
N ILE A 322 -0.94 23.81 -18.41
CA ILE A 322 -0.96 22.37 -18.20
C ILE A 322 0.38 21.71 -18.55
N PHE A 323 0.96 22.09 -19.69
CA PHE A 323 2.27 21.58 -20.11
C PHE A 323 3.38 21.96 -19.10
N VAL A 324 3.43 23.25 -18.70
CA VAL A 324 4.40 23.73 -17.70
C VAL A 324 4.21 23.01 -16.36
N TYR A 325 2.96 22.84 -15.88
CA TYR A 325 2.66 22.11 -14.65
C TYR A 325 3.14 20.65 -14.73
N LYS A 326 2.83 19.96 -15.84
CA LYS A 326 3.25 18.56 -16.05
C LYS A 326 4.76 18.40 -16.10
N THR A 327 5.45 19.32 -16.76
CA THR A 327 6.92 19.33 -16.84
C THR A 327 7.53 19.52 -15.44
N LYS A 328 7.05 20.50 -14.68
CA LYS A 328 7.52 20.74 -13.30
C LYS A 328 7.24 19.52 -12.40
N ARG A 329 6.04 18.95 -12.51
CA ARG A 329 5.66 17.71 -11.78
C ARG A 329 6.59 16.57 -12.18
N PHE A 330 6.82 16.33 -13.47
CA PHE A 330 7.68 15.26 -13.96
C PHE A 330 9.12 15.39 -13.42
N LEU A 331 9.72 16.58 -13.45
CA LEU A 331 11.04 16.83 -12.90
C LEU A 331 11.10 16.60 -11.39
N TYR A 332 10.10 17.11 -10.66
CA TYR A 332 9.99 16.92 -9.22
C TYR A 332 9.87 15.43 -8.85
N MET A 333 8.93 14.72 -9.48
CA MET A 333 8.70 13.29 -9.25
C MET A 333 9.94 12.45 -9.59
N SER A 334 10.63 12.82 -10.68
CA SER A 334 11.86 12.15 -11.08
C SER A 334 12.97 12.31 -10.04
N ARG A 335 13.11 13.51 -9.46
CA ARG A 335 14.08 13.78 -8.40
C ARG A 335 13.75 12.98 -7.13
N ILE A 336 12.50 13.03 -6.68
CA ILE A 336 12.04 12.33 -5.47
C ILE A 336 12.22 10.81 -5.61
N ASN A 337 11.71 10.22 -6.69
CA ASN A 337 11.84 8.78 -6.91
C ASN A 337 13.32 8.32 -6.97
N ASN A 338 14.20 9.12 -7.56
CA ASN A 338 15.62 8.79 -7.67
C ASN A 338 16.38 8.82 -6.33
N ARG A 339 15.76 9.32 -5.25
CA ARG A 339 16.32 9.18 -3.89
C ARG A 339 16.39 7.71 -3.47
N ILE A 340 15.42 6.89 -3.90
CA ILE A 340 15.31 5.48 -3.52
C ILE A 340 15.47 4.57 -4.75
N LEU A 341 14.57 4.71 -5.74
CA LEU A 341 14.55 3.85 -6.92
C LEU A 341 15.15 4.61 -8.10
N TYR A 342 16.45 4.41 -8.30
CA TYR A 342 17.14 5.08 -9.40
C TYR A 342 16.62 4.62 -10.78
N LEU A 343 16.26 5.60 -11.59
CA LEU A 343 15.92 5.41 -12.99
C LEU A 343 16.57 6.54 -13.80
N PRO A 344 17.41 6.24 -14.81
CA PRO A 344 18.04 7.27 -15.65
C PRO A 344 17.01 8.21 -16.30
N MET A 345 17.31 9.51 -16.33
CA MET A 345 16.39 10.53 -16.83
C MET A 345 15.96 10.26 -18.29
N TRP A 346 16.87 9.80 -19.14
CA TRP A 346 16.55 9.47 -20.55
C TRP A 346 15.47 8.37 -20.64
N LYS A 347 15.53 7.35 -19.76
CA LYS A 347 14.53 6.27 -19.72
C LYS A 347 13.17 6.80 -19.25
N ARG A 348 13.13 7.69 -18.25
CA ARG A 348 11.89 8.37 -17.81
C ARG A 348 11.27 9.22 -18.92
N VAL A 349 12.10 9.98 -19.65
CA VAL A 349 11.64 10.78 -20.78
C VAL A 349 11.07 9.88 -21.86
N TRP A 350 11.78 8.79 -22.19
CA TRP A 350 11.31 7.82 -23.18
C TRP A 350 9.98 7.19 -22.78
N GLU A 351 9.84 6.72 -21.54
CA GLU A 351 8.55 6.20 -21.01
C GLU A 351 7.43 7.24 -21.17
N SER A 352 7.70 8.50 -20.82
CA SER A 352 6.74 9.60 -20.97
C SER A 352 6.35 9.82 -22.42
N ILE A 353 7.30 9.81 -23.36
CA ILE A 353 7.03 9.93 -24.80
C ILE A 353 6.15 8.79 -25.28
N VAL A 354 6.50 7.55 -24.95
CA VAL A 354 5.72 6.36 -25.36
C VAL A 354 4.28 6.44 -24.86
N ILE A 355 4.06 6.84 -23.61
CA ILE A 355 2.72 7.01 -23.05
C ILE A 355 1.93 8.07 -23.82
N HIS A 356 2.53 9.23 -24.12
CA HIS A 356 1.84 10.32 -24.79
C HIS A 356 1.62 10.06 -26.28
N VAL A 357 2.49 9.26 -26.93
CA VAL A 357 2.26 8.80 -28.31
C VAL A 357 1.08 7.82 -28.37
N ARG A 358 0.99 6.91 -27.41
CA ARG A 358 -0.13 5.94 -27.33
C ARG A 358 -1.46 6.59 -26.92
N LYS A 359 -1.41 7.65 -26.11
CA LYS A 359 -2.59 8.38 -25.60
C LYS A 359 -2.38 9.89 -25.73
N PRO A 360 -2.50 10.49 -26.93
CA PRO A 360 -2.21 11.90 -27.19
C PRO A 360 -3.04 12.86 -26.33
N ASP A 361 -4.28 12.50 -26.01
CA ASP A 361 -5.18 13.31 -25.18
C ASP A 361 -4.61 13.60 -23.80
N THR A 362 -3.73 12.72 -23.31
CA THR A 362 -3.11 12.87 -22.00
C THR A 362 -2.11 14.01 -21.94
N ILE A 363 -1.62 14.54 -23.07
CA ILE A 363 -0.64 15.65 -23.11
C ILE A 363 -1.19 16.90 -22.40
N PHE A 364 -2.45 17.24 -22.68
CA PHE A 364 -3.13 18.44 -22.17
C PHE A 364 -4.24 18.15 -21.15
N ARG A 365 -4.27 16.95 -20.62
CA ARG A 365 -5.20 16.55 -19.57
C ARG A 365 -4.47 16.34 -18.26
N VAL A 366 -4.93 16.98 -17.18
CA VAL A 366 -4.50 16.67 -15.81
C VAL A 366 -5.45 15.61 -15.28
N GLU A 367 -4.98 14.37 -15.15
CA GLU A 367 -5.78 13.32 -14.51
C GLU A 367 -5.94 13.67 -13.02
N GLN A 368 -7.16 13.81 -12.58
CA GLN A 368 -7.52 13.84 -11.17
C GLN A 368 -7.64 12.37 -10.71
N LYS A 369 -6.60 11.87 -10.03
CA LYS A 369 -6.70 10.59 -9.33
C LYS A 369 -7.36 10.78 -7.97
#